data_408e20a4e7d8863c9ad27dfa1b07887e
#
_entry.id   408e20a4e7d8863c9ad27dfa1b07887e
#
_cell.length_a   1.000
_cell.length_b   1.000
_cell.length_c   1.000
_cell.angle_alpha   90.00
_cell.angle_beta   90.00
_cell.angle_gamma   90.00
#
_symmetry.space_group_name_H-M   'P 1'
#
loop_
_entity.id
_entity.type
_entity.pdbx_description
1 polymer ?
#
loop_
_entity_poly.entity_id
_entity_poly.type
_entity_poly.pdbx_seq_one_letter_code
_entity_poly.pdbx_strand_id
1 'polypeptide(L)'
;MTPVVEIELVDRSMSQSNAMLSGLGISPGLAVGQAFVFRDILHDLERYDIGTHQVEYEHGRIERAVERVLADLGLSAERVEAELNTDLALIFRAHEAMLRDPVLTKELREELEQELVNAEQVVKRVFRRWERRFRAMASEELRGRGDDVADLGRQLLQALAGIRTHVLENMPPNSVLVATRLLPSDTVHLSRKSVVAVVAEFGGPASHAALLTREMGVPAVTYVSAACDAIASGDTVLVDGFTGMVAVAPDAETEAGFEERVAEQRASWAAARERCHDPATTLDGVATAVMANIGCREDAVLAAENGADGVGLYRLEQLYLSRKALPTEDELLEIMRSTVEPVAGKPITVRLLDVGADKKLPSVDLSSEVNPFFGRRGVRVLLAYPELLHTQLRALVRLSRERDVHILVPMVTLAQEMKRLRELLVAAMAEVGAKRQPPLGAMIETPAAALCVAEIMKHADFLSIGTNDLTQYTMAAGREDPLVSDYFRDDHPAVLRLLRLVFEAVGNTPLALCGELAGRVDVLPFLLAVGIRSLSVAPPLVPTVKWTVRQIRLK
;
A
#
# COMPACT_ATOMS: atom_id res chain seq x y z
N MET A 1 16.74 -22.78 36.23
CA MET A 1 17.48 -23.27 35.06
C MET A 1 16.74 -22.70 33.85
N THR A 2 17.35 -21.76 33.19
CA THR A 2 16.80 -21.08 32.02
C THR A 2 16.94 -22.02 30.82
N PRO A 3 15.90 -22.31 30.04
CA PRO A 3 16.09 -23.09 28.83
C PRO A 3 16.81 -22.22 27.80
N VAL A 4 18.03 -22.65 27.46
CA VAL A 4 18.76 -22.17 26.29
C VAL A 4 18.03 -22.78 25.09
N VAL A 5 17.45 -21.95 24.27
CA VAL A 5 16.89 -22.36 22.95
C VAL A 5 18.10 -22.69 22.08
N GLU A 6 18.42 -23.96 21.94
CA GLU A 6 19.35 -24.45 20.93
C GLU A 6 18.69 -24.30 19.57
N ILE A 7 19.31 -23.47 18.72
CA ILE A 7 18.99 -23.40 17.29
C ILE A 7 19.51 -24.71 16.70
N GLU A 8 18.63 -25.66 16.40
CA GLU A 8 18.99 -26.83 15.59
C GLU A 8 19.44 -26.36 14.20
N LEU A 9 20.74 -26.35 14.02
CA LEU A 9 21.34 -26.33 12.68
C LEU A 9 21.04 -27.71 12.06
N VAL A 10 20.01 -27.76 11.22
CA VAL A 10 19.74 -28.94 10.39
C VAL A 10 20.88 -29.10 9.41
N ASP A 11 21.74 -30.08 9.69
CA ASP A 11 22.83 -30.49 8.82
C ASP A 11 22.25 -31.10 7.54
N ARG A 12 22.12 -30.29 6.49
CA ARG A 12 21.80 -30.76 5.15
C ARG A 12 23.09 -31.01 4.37
N SER A 13 23.53 -32.24 4.38
CA SER A 13 24.57 -32.76 3.48
C SER A 13 24.07 -32.92 2.04
N MET A 14 23.45 -31.89 1.46
CA MET A 14 23.25 -31.69 0.02
C MET A 14 22.86 -30.21 -0.18
N SER A 15 23.86 -29.34 -0.32
CA SER A 15 23.66 -27.99 -0.81
C SER A 15 23.09 -28.07 -2.23
N GLN A 16 21.85 -27.66 -2.43
CA GLN A 16 21.35 -27.30 -3.78
C GLN A 16 22.01 -25.97 -4.15
N SER A 17 23.24 -26.04 -4.67
CA SER A 17 23.91 -24.88 -5.23
C SER A 17 23.11 -24.39 -6.45
N ASN A 18 22.87 -23.07 -6.51
CA ASN A 18 22.25 -22.40 -7.65
C ASN A 18 20.74 -22.70 -7.89
N ALA A 19 19.94 -22.74 -6.81
CA ALA A 19 18.50 -22.88 -6.94
C ALA A 19 17.85 -21.51 -7.28
N MET A 20 17.03 -21.51 -8.34
CA MET A 20 16.25 -20.35 -8.75
C MET A 20 14.79 -20.51 -8.31
N LEU A 21 14.33 -19.62 -7.47
CA LEU A 21 12.93 -19.52 -7.06
C LEU A 21 12.29 -18.29 -7.70
N SER A 22 10.99 -18.31 -7.86
CA SER A 22 10.24 -17.19 -8.41
C SER A 22 9.00 -16.91 -7.57
N GLY A 23 8.64 -15.66 -7.50
CA GLY A 23 7.44 -15.16 -6.83
C GLY A 23 6.98 -13.85 -7.44
N LEU A 24 6.20 -13.10 -6.70
CA LEU A 24 5.72 -11.78 -7.08
C LEU A 24 6.55 -10.71 -6.37
N GLY A 25 7.19 -9.82 -7.13
CA GLY A 25 7.85 -8.64 -6.57
C GLY A 25 6.81 -7.67 -5.99
N ILE A 26 6.89 -7.39 -4.70
CA ILE A 26 5.97 -6.47 -4.00
C ILE A 26 6.63 -5.17 -3.56
N SER A 27 7.95 -5.13 -3.49
CA SER A 27 8.74 -3.92 -3.27
C SER A 27 9.96 -3.96 -4.20
N PRO A 28 10.17 -2.94 -5.05
CA PRO A 28 11.22 -2.96 -6.06
C PRO A 28 12.60 -2.79 -5.45
N GLY A 29 13.62 -3.35 -6.10
CA GLY A 29 15.03 -3.21 -5.74
C GLY A 29 15.79 -4.51 -5.87
N LEU A 30 17.13 -4.41 -5.79
CA LEU A 30 18.05 -5.53 -5.81
C LEU A 30 18.76 -5.62 -4.45
N ALA A 31 18.91 -6.82 -3.92
CA ALA A 31 19.65 -7.04 -2.69
C ALA A 31 20.40 -8.37 -2.69
N VAL A 32 21.54 -8.38 -2.01
CA VAL A 32 22.33 -9.57 -1.67
C VAL A 32 22.48 -9.62 -0.17
N GLY A 33 22.31 -10.77 0.43
CA GLY A 33 22.51 -10.96 1.86
C GLY A 33 22.41 -12.41 2.28
N GLN A 34 22.70 -12.65 3.55
CA GLN A 34 22.56 -13.99 4.12
C GLN A 34 21.14 -14.22 4.60
N ALA A 35 20.59 -15.39 4.31
CA ALA A 35 19.26 -15.76 4.72
C ALA A 35 19.15 -15.86 6.25
N PHE A 36 18.09 -15.27 6.78
CA PHE A 36 17.59 -15.51 8.12
C PHE A 36 16.19 -16.09 7.99
N VAL A 37 16.08 -17.41 8.18
CA VAL A 37 14.80 -18.12 8.01
C VAL A 37 14.02 -18.01 9.32
N PHE A 38 12.91 -17.28 9.25
CA PHE A 38 11.97 -17.08 10.34
C PHE A 38 10.81 -18.08 10.20
N ARG A 39 10.81 -19.10 11.03
CA ARG A 39 9.70 -20.07 11.15
C ARG A 39 8.88 -19.75 12.39
N ASP A 40 7.57 -19.87 12.25
CA ASP A 40 6.66 -19.73 13.40
C ASP A 40 6.88 -20.91 14.36
N ILE A 41 7.44 -20.62 15.53
CA ILE A 41 7.86 -21.62 16.54
C ILE A 41 6.65 -22.28 17.23
N LEU A 42 5.44 -21.84 16.94
CA LEU A 42 4.23 -22.23 17.69
C LEU A 42 3.63 -23.59 17.30
N HIS A 43 4.33 -24.41 16.49
CA HIS A 43 3.83 -25.74 16.14
C HIS A 43 3.92 -26.76 17.29
N ASP A 44 4.83 -26.62 18.25
CA ASP A 44 5.19 -27.62 19.28
C ASP A 44 4.78 -27.25 20.72
N LEU A 45 3.69 -26.47 20.88
CA LEU A 45 3.19 -26.20 22.24
C LEU A 45 2.60 -27.48 22.85
N GLU A 46 3.17 -27.90 24.00
CA GLU A 46 2.69 -29.06 24.74
C GLU A 46 1.20 -28.95 25.06
N ARG A 47 0.49 -30.04 24.86
CA ARG A 47 -0.90 -30.19 25.28
C ARG A 47 -0.93 -31.03 26.55
N TYR A 48 -1.60 -30.52 27.57
CA TYR A 48 -1.96 -31.31 28.73
C TYR A 48 -3.39 -31.00 29.18
N ASP A 49 -4.04 -32.02 29.73
CA ASP A 49 -5.39 -31.91 30.28
C ASP A 49 -5.33 -31.33 31.71
N ILE A 50 -6.28 -30.50 32.06
CA ILE A 50 -6.40 -29.85 33.36
C ILE A 50 -7.61 -30.33 34.13
N GLY A 51 -7.54 -30.32 35.46
CA GLY A 51 -8.70 -30.54 36.31
C GLY A 51 -9.59 -29.30 36.40
N THR A 52 -10.89 -29.50 36.74
CA THR A 52 -11.84 -28.38 36.92
C THR A 52 -11.37 -27.36 37.97
N HIS A 53 -10.60 -27.79 38.96
CA HIS A 53 -10.02 -26.91 39.99
C HIS A 53 -8.88 -26.03 39.46
N GLN A 54 -8.33 -26.31 38.26
CA GLN A 54 -7.25 -25.55 37.63
C GLN A 54 -7.77 -24.53 36.62
N VAL A 55 -9.07 -24.57 36.29
CA VAL A 55 -9.67 -23.67 35.29
C VAL A 55 -9.42 -22.19 35.62
N GLU A 56 -9.64 -21.80 36.88
CA GLU A 56 -9.42 -20.41 37.31
C GLU A 56 -7.96 -19.99 37.28
N TYR A 57 -7.04 -20.92 37.54
CA TYR A 57 -5.61 -20.67 37.41
C TYR A 57 -5.20 -20.44 35.94
N GLU A 58 -5.66 -21.29 35.03
CA GLU A 58 -5.39 -21.17 33.59
C GLU A 58 -6.06 -19.92 32.99
N HIS A 59 -7.30 -19.59 33.45
CA HIS A 59 -7.94 -18.34 33.06
C HIS A 59 -7.11 -17.13 33.48
N GLY A 60 -6.61 -17.10 34.71
CA GLY A 60 -5.73 -16.03 35.17
C GLY A 60 -4.38 -15.97 34.41
N ARG A 61 -3.90 -17.10 33.83
CA ARG A 61 -2.74 -17.07 32.90
C ARG A 61 -3.09 -16.35 31.60
N ILE A 62 -4.27 -16.63 31.01
CA ILE A 62 -4.76 -15.96 29.79
C ILE A 62 -4.92 -14.47 30.05
N GLU A 63 -5.55 -14.06 31.15
CA GLU A 63 -5.77 -12.65 31.49
C GLU A 63 -4.43 -11.89 31.58
N ARG A 64 -3.44 -12.43 32.30
CA ARG A 64 -2.10 -11.81 32.39
C ARG A 64 -1.39 -11.74 31.03
N ALA A 65 -1.59 -12.74 30.16
CA ALA A 65 -1.05 -12.72 28.81
C ALA A 65 -1.72 -11.61 27.97
N VAL A 66 -3.05 -11.46 28.07
CA VAL A 66 -3.79 -10.38 27.39
C VAL A 66 -3.32 -9.01 27.87
N GLU A 67 -3.21 -8.77 29.19
CA GLU A 67 -2.71 -7.50 29.73
C GLU A 67 -1.32 -7.17 29.21
N ARG A 68 -0.44 -8.16 29.14
CA ARG A 68 0.91 -7.98 28.62
C ARG A 68 0.91 -7.61 27.14
N VAL A 69 0.17 -8.35 26.30
CA VAL A 69 0.08 -8.06 24.86
C VAL A 69 -0.54 -6.70 24.62
N LEU A 70 -1.55 -6.28 25.40
CA LEU A 70 -2.11 -4.92 25.32
C LEU A 70 -1.07 -3.84 25.62
N ALA A 71 -0.21 -4.05 26.60
CA ALA A 71 0.88 -3.10 26.90
C ALA A 71 1.92 -3.03 25.76
N ASP A 72 2.29 -4.19 25.19
CA ASP A 72 3.25 -4.28 24.09
C ASP A 72 2.68 -3.65 22.79
N LEU A 73 1.38 -3.83 22.52
CA LEU A 73 0.68 -3.19 21.39
C LEU A 73 0.65 -1.66 21.52
N GLY A 74 0.39 -1.14 22.73
CA GLY A 74 0.43 0.30 22.99
C GLY A 74 1.81 0.90 22.69
N LEU A 75 2.88 0.27 23.18
CA LEU A 75 4.26 0.69 22.89
C LEU A 75 4.61 0.60 21.40
N SER A 76 4.12 -0.45 20.73
CA SER A 76 4.31 -0.63 19.29
C SER A 76 3.59 0.45 18.48
N ALA A 77 2.36 0.80 18.86
CA ALA A 77 1.60 1.88 18.23
C ALA A 77 2.33 3.23 18.37
N GLU A 78 2.81 3.58 19.56
CA GLU A 78 3.56 4.81 19.82
C GLU A 78 4.87 4.86 19.01
N ARG A 79 5.61 3.75 18.94
CA ARG A 79 6.85 3.68 18.18
C ARG A 79 6.60 3.84 16.68
N VAL A 80 5.63 3.12 16.12
CA VAL A 80 5.28 3.19 14.70
C VAL A 80 4.77 4.56 14.32
N GLU A 81 3.98 5.21 15.18
CA GLU A 81 3.50 6.58 14.99
C GLU A 81 4.67 7.59 14.95
N ALA A 82 5.69 7.39 15.77
CA ALA A 82 6.85 8.28 15.85
C ALA A 82 7.90 8.05 14.74
N GLU A 83 8.12 6.80 14.31
CA GLU A 83 9.22 6.43 13.41
C GLU A 83 8.78 6.26 11.95
N LEU A 84 7.50 5.94 11.71
CA LEU A 84 7.00 5.58 10.39
C LEU A 84 5.79 6.44 10.00
N ASN A 85 4.59 6.10 10.49
CA ASN A 85 3.36 6.72 9.99
C ASN A 85 2.17 6.43 10.94
N THR A 86 1.28 7.39 11.09
CA THR A 86 0.08 7.30 11.93
C THR A 86 -0.88 6.20 11.46
N ASP A 87 -1.00 5.97 10.14
CA ASP A 87 -1.92 4.96 9.60
C ASP A 87 -1.50 3.54 9.97
N LEU A 88 -0.20 3.26 9.98
CA LEU A 88 0.32 1.97 10.44
C LEU A 88 0.10 1.77 11.96
N ALA A 89 0.16 2.84 12.74
CA ALA A 89 -0.15 2.78 14.17
C ALA A 89 -1.61 2.40 14.45
N LEU A 90 -2.55 2.75 13.55
CA LEU A 90 -3.96 2.37 13.67
C LEU A 90 -4.19 0.85 13.65
N ILE A 91 -3.30 0.09 13.02
CA ILE A 91 -3.35 -1.38 13.00
C ILE A 91 -3.21 -1.91 14.44
N PHE A 92 -2.21 -1.43 15.17
CA PHE A 92 -1.96 -1.85 16.56
C PHE A 92 -3.09 -1.41 17.50
N ARG A 93 -3.68 -0.24 17.28
CA ARG A 93 -4.88 0.22 18.01
C ARG A 93 -6.11 -0.63 17.71
N ALA A 94 -6.27 -1.12 16.48
CA ALA A 94 -7.32 -2.08 16.12
C ALA A 94 -7.10 -3.43 16.82
N HIS A 95 -5.86 -3.90 16.90
CA HIS A 95 -5.47 -5.09 17.66
C HIS A 95 -5.81 -4.96 19.15
N GLU A 96 -5.52 -3.82 19.78
CA GLU A 96 -5.94 -3.54 21.16
C GLU A 96 -7.47 -3.65 21.32
N ALA A 97 -8.24 -3.08 20.39
CA ALA A 97 -9.70 -3.13 20.43
C ALA A 97 -10.23 -4.57 20.29
N MET A 98 -9.61 -5.40 19.43
CA MET A 98 -9.96 -6.82 19.28
C MET A 98 -9.69 -7.61 20.56
N LEU A 99 -8.55 -7.41 21.23
CA LEU A 99 -8.24 -8.10 22.49
C LEU A 99 -9.12 -7.67 23.65
N ARG A 100 -9.67 -6.46 23.61
CA ARG A 100 -10.63 -5.94 24.62
C ARG A 100 -12.06 -6.34 24.33
N ASP A 101 -12.33 -7.08 23.24
CA ASP A 101 -13.69 -7.50 22.90
C ASP A 101 -14.22 -8.51 23.94
N PRO A 102 -15.36 -8.20 24.61
CA PRO A 102 -15.97 -9.10 25.60
C PRO A 102 -16.36 -10.47 25.02
N VAL A 103 -16.63 -10.56 23.71
CA VAL A 103 -16.98 -11.81 23.03
C VAL A 103 -15.78 -12.74 23.00
N LEU A 104 -14.58 -12.21 22.70
CA LEU A 104 -13.34 -12.99 22.71
C LEU A 104 -13.02 -13.53 24.11
N THR A 105 -13.09 -12.67 25.12
CA THR A 105 -12.84 -13.06 26.52
C THR A 105 -13.81 -14.15 26.97
N LYS A 106 -15.08 -14.02 26.60
CA LYS A 106 -16.11 -15.03 26.90
C LYS A 106 -15.83 -16.35 26.19
N GLU A 107 -15.51 -16.33 24.89
CA GLU A 107 -15.19 -17.57 24.13
C GLU A 107 -13.96 -18.29 24.70
N LEU A 108 -12.93 -17.55 25.11
CA LEU A 108 -11.73 -18.15 25.75
C LEU A 108 -12.08 -18.85 27.06
N ARG A 109 -12.94 -18.25 27.88
CA ARG A 109 -13.37 -18.83 29.14
C ARG A 109 -14.24 -20.07 28.93
N GLU A 110 -15.24 -19.99 28.06
CA GLU A 110 -16.11 -21.09 27.70
C GLU A 110 -15.35 -22.30 27.14
N GLU A 111 -14.39 -22.06 26.25
CA GLU A 111 -13.53 -23.12 25.68
C GLU A 111 -12.67 -23.79 26.76
N LEU A 112 -12.15 -23.02 27.73
CA LEU A 112 -11.35 -23.55 28.84
C LEU A 112 -12.21 -24.44 29.78
N GLU A 113 -13.43 -24.01 30.10
CA GLU A 113 -14.39 -24.75 30.95
C GLU A 113 -14.89 -26.04 30.28
N GLN A 114 -15.06 -26.04 28.96
CA GLN A 114 -15.58 -27.18 28.19
C GLN A 114 -14.53 -28.23 27.87
N GLU A 115 -13.36 -27.78 27.42
CA GLU A 115 -12.32 -28.67 26.87
C GLU A 115 -11.32 -29.17 27.92
N LEU A 116 -11.22 -28.47 29.07
CA LEU A 116 -10.32 -28.79 30.18
C LEU A 116 -8.87 -29.07 29.74
N VAL A 117 -8.34 -28.18 28.87
CA VAL A 117 -6.97 -28.22 28.38
C VAL A 117 -6.23 -26.93 28.80
N ASN A 118 -4.90 -26.93 28.72
CA ASN A 118 -4.08 -25.78 29.09
C ASN A 118 -4.35 -24.52 28.26
N ALA A 119 -4.05 -23.35 28.80
CA ALA A 119 -4.30 -22.03 28.23
C ALA A 119 -3.81 -21.89 26.79
N GLU A 120 -2.64 -22.45 26.47
CA GLU A 120 -2.04 -22.39 25.13
C GLU A 120 -2.92 -23.08 24.08
N GLN A 121 -3.48 -24.24 24.42
CA GLN A 121 -4.36 -24.98 23.50
C GLN A 121 -5.70 -24.27 23.30
N VAL A 122 -6.24 -23.66 24.36
CA VAL A 122 -7.46 -22.84 24.30
C VAL A 122 -7.25 -21.64 23.37
N VAL A 123 -6.22 -20.85 23.58
CA VAL A 123 -5.88 -19.70 22.72
C VAL A 123 -5.70 -20.15 21.27
N LYS A 124 -4.91 -21.19 21.02
CA LYS A 124 -4.67 -21.74 19.68
C LYS A 124 -5.97 -22.13 18.97
N ARG A 125 -6.93 -22.76 19.67
CA ARG A 125 -8.21 -23.20 19.10
C ARG A 125 -9.15 -22.03 18.80
N VAL A 126 -9.31 -21.12 19.76
CA VAL A 126 -10.20 -19.96 19.62
C VAL A 126 -9.72 -19.07 18.50
N PHE A 127 -8.45 -18.69 18.48
CA PHE A 127 -7.89 -17.81 17.45
C PHE A 127 -7.88 -18.45 16.05
N ARG A 128 -7.59 -19.75 15.92
CA ARG A 128 -7.74 -20.47 14.64
C ARG A 128 -9.20 -20.54 14.15
N ARG A 129 -10.16 -20.59 15.06
CA ARG A 129 -11.58 -20.54 14.72
C ARG A 129 -11.96 -19.16 14.20
N TRP A 130 -11.50 -18.10 14.85
CA TRP A 130 -11.73 -16.73 14.44
C TRP A 130 -11.03 -16.42 13.10
N GLU A 131 -9.77 -16.79 12.95
CA GLU A 131 -9.03 -16.66 11.69
C GLU A 131 -9.80 -17.29 10.51
N ARG A 132 -10.28 -18.53 10.68
CA ARG A 132 -11.09 -19.21 9.66
C ARG A 132 -12.40 -18.50 9.39
N ARG A 133 -13.07 -17.97 10.41
CA ARG A 133 -14.31 -17.19 10.24
C ARG A 133 -14.07 -15.93 9.40
N PHE A 134 -13.01 -15.15 9.72
CA PHE A 134 -12.68 -13.95 8.97
C PHE A 134 -12.26 -14.27 7.53
N ARG A 135 -11.43 -15.27 7.32
CA ARG A 135 -11.01 -15.70 5.97
C ARG A 135 -12.15 -16.24 5.10
N ALA A 136 -13.23 -16.74 5.71
CA ALA A 136 -14.41 -17.20 5.00
C ALA A 136 -15.43 -16.09 4.69
N MET A 137 -15.20 -14.85 5.14
CA MET A 137 -16.10 -13.73 4.89
C MET A 137 -16.02 -13.27 3.43
N ALA A 138 -17.15 -12.80 2.89
CA ALA A 138 -17.24 -12.32 1.52
C ALA A 138 -16.48 -11.01 1.29
N SER A 139 -16.39 -10.15 2.32
CA SER A 139 -15.66 -8.88 2.27
C SER A 139 -14.15 -9.13 2.34
N GLU A 140 -13.40 -8.60 1.39
CA GLU A 140 -11.94 -8.68 1.32
C GLU A 140 -11.26 -7.98 2.51
N GLU A 141 -11.79 -6.85 2.93
CA GLU A 141 -11.35 -6.12 4.13
C GLU A 141 -11.45 -6.99 5.39
N LEU A 142 -12.55 -7.74 5.54
CA LEU A 142 -12.73 -8.65 6.66
C LEU A 142 -11.87 -9.91 6.53
N ARG A 143 -11.57 -10.38 5.30
CA ARG A 143 -10.61 -11.48 5.09
C ARG A 143 -9.19 -11.09 5.50
N GLY A 144 -8.78 -9.84 5.22
CA GLY A 144 -7.50 -9.29 5.67
C GLY A 144 -7.34 -9.29 7.19
N ARG A 145 -8.46 -9.11 7.93
CA ARG A 145 -8.47 -9.22 9.41
C ARG A 145 -8.12 -10.63 9.92
N GLY A 146 -8.15 -11.63 9.07
CA GLY A 146 -7.67 -12.98 9.43
C GLY A 146 -6.18 -12.99 9.81
N ASP A 147 -5.36 -12.17 9.18
CA ASP A 147 -3.94 -12.03 9.52
C ASP A 147 -3.75 -11.27 10.85
N ASP A 148 -4.57 -10.26 11.12
CA ASP A 148 -4.60 -9.56 12.41
C ASP A 148 -4.92 -10.52 13.57
N VAL A 149 -5.94 -11.38 13.38
CA VAL A 149 -6.32 -12.39 14.37
C VAL A 149 -5.22 -13.44 14.58
N ALA A 150 -4.58 -13.89 13.50
CA ALA A 150 -3.46 -14.83 13.57
C ALA A 150 -2.29 -14.23 14.35
N ASP A 151 -1.98 -12.93 14.12
CA ASP A 151 -0.94 -12.19 14.83
C ASP A 151 -1.21 -12.09 16.32
N LEU A 152 -2.42 -11.69 16.71
CA LEU A 152 -2.83 -11.62 18.11
C LEU A 152 -2.77 -12.98 18.81
N GLY A 153 -3.22 -14.05 18.14
CA GLY A 153 -3.12 -15.41 18.65
C GLY A 153 -1.66 -15.80 18.90
N ARG A 154 -0.76 -15.48 17.98
CA ARG A 154 0.68 -15.74 18.14
C ARG A 154 1.28 -14.96 19.31
N GLN A 155 1.00 -13.66 19.43
CA GLN A 155 1.49 -12.82 20.51
C GLN A 155 1.02 -13.34 21.89
N LEU A 156 -0.26 -13.75 22.02
CA LEU A 156 -0.76 -14.35 23.26
C LEU A 156 -0.06 -15.67 23.60
N LEU A 157 0.18 -16.53 22.61
CA LEU A 157 0.90 -17.79 22.81
C LEU A 157 2.35 -17.54 23.25
N GLN A 158 3.03 -16.56 22.66
CA GLN A 158 4.38 -16.13 23.10
C GLN A 158 4.36 -15.60 24.53
N ALA A 159 3.36 -14.80 24.89
CA ALA A 159 3.20 -14.27 26.24
C ALA A 159 2.96 -15.39 27.27
N LEU A 160 2.12 -16.39 26.95
CA LEU A 160 1.87 -17.57 27.77
C LEU A 160 3.12 -18.43 27.93
N ALA A 161 3.91 -18.61 26.87
CA ALA A 161 5.18 -19.33 26.88
C ALA A 161 6.31 -18.58 27.61
N GLY A 162 6.07 -17.33 28.05
CA GLY A 162 7.06 -16.50 28.73
C GLY A 162 8.16 -15.96 27.81
N ILE A 163 7.98 -16.00 26.49
CA ILE A 163 8.91 -15.46 25.50
C ILE A 163 8.88 -13.93 25.60
N ARG A 164 10.04 -13.33 25.84
CA ARG A 164 10.15 -11.88 26.08
C ARG A 164 10.78 -11.11 24.93
N THR A 165 11.52 -11.78 24.09
CA THR A 165 12.28 -11.17 22.99
C THR A 165 11.76 -11.72 21.67
N HIS A 166 11.43 -10.84 20.75
CA HIS A 166 11.02 -11.26 19.41
C HIS A 166 12.24 -11.81 18.66
N VAL A 167 12.08 -12.93 17.95
CA VAL A 167 13.18 -13.60 17.24
C VAL A 167 13.90 -12.66 16.26
N LEU A 168 13.15 -11.76 15.62
CA LEU A 168 13.69 -10.79 14.66
C LEU A 168 14.60 -9.73 15.30
N GLU A 169 14.54 -9.51 16.61
CA GLU A 169 15.47 -8.59 17.30
C GLU A 169 16.93 -9.10 17.28
N ASN A 170 17.10 -10.40 17.17
CA ASN A 170 18.41 -11.05 17.12
C ASN A 170 18.90 -11.30 15.68
N MET A 171 18.19 -10.79 14.67
CA MET A 171 18.56 -10.97 13.27
C MET A 171 19.88 -10.25 12.97
N PRO A 172 20.87 -10.92 12.34
CA PRO A 172 22.13 -10.30 11.96
C PRO A 172 21.91 -9.12 10.99
N PRO A 173 22.80 -8.12 10.99
CA PRO A 173 22.74 -7.07 10.01
C PRO A 173 22.94 -7.60 8.57
N ASN A 174 22.36 -6.93 7.59
CA ASN A 174 22.39 -7.31 6.17
C ASN A 174 21.78 -8.68 5.85
N SER A 175 20.77 -9.08 6.62
CA SER A 175 20.06 -10.33 6.38
C SER A 175 18.96 -10.19 5.35
N VAL A 176 18.77 -11.24 4.54
CA VAL A 176 17.54 -11.49 3.77
C VAL A 176 16.59 -12.26 4.68
N LEU A 177 15.49 -11.63 5.06
CA LEU A 177 14.46 -12.28 5.88
C LEU A 177 13.64 -13.23 5.01
N VAL A 178 13.65 -14.51 5.35
CA VAL A 178 12.82 -15.53 4.70
C VAL A 178 11.76 -16.00 5.69
N ALA A 179 10.49 -15.86 5.32
CA ALA A 179 9.39 -16.20 6.22
C ALA A 179 8.24 -16.86 5.46
N THR A 180 7.48 -17.71 6.13
CA THR A 180 6.21 -18.22 5.58
C THR A 180 5.24 -17.06 5.33
N ARG A 181 5.12 -16.16 6.31
CA ARG A 181 4.31 -14.93 6.23
C ARG A 181 4.85 -13.91 7.23
N LEU A 182 4.80 -12.65 6.87
CA LEU A 182 5.04 -11.56 7.81
C LEU A 182 3.72 -11.02 8.36
N LEU A 183 3.61 -10.99 9.66
CA LEU A 183 2.47 -10.45 10.38
C LEU A 183 2.75 -9.00 10.84
N PRO A 184 1.75 -8.20 11.17
CA PRO A 184 1.95 -6.80 11.54
C PRO A 184 2.97 -6.60 12.69
N SER A 185 2.94 -7.46 13.71
CA SER A 185 3.90 -7.37 14.83
C SER A 185 5.36 -7.65 14.42
N ASP A 186 5.58 -8.50 13.41
CA ASP A 186 6.94 -8.77 12.90
C ASP A 186 7.55 -7.51 12.30
N THR A 187 6.72 -6.69 11.67
CA THR A 187 7.17 -5.50 10.93
C THR A 187 7.76 -4.43 11.83
N VAL A 188 7.32 -4.34 13.09
CA VAL A 188 7.87 -3.40 14.09
C VAL A 188 9.34 -3.70 14.40
N HIS A 189 9.73 -4.97 14.32
CA HIS A 189 11.09 -5.43 14.61
C HIS A 189 12.03 -5.36 13.40
N LEU A 190 11.49 -5.07 12.19
CA LEU A 190 12.28 -4.90 10.99
C LEU A 190 12.99 -3.54 11.01
N SER A 191 14.31 -3.56 11.11
CA SER A 191 15.13 -2.35 11.04
C SER A 191 15.79 -2.23 9.66
N ARG A 192 15.85 -1.02 9.10
CA ARG A 192 16.60 -0.76 7.84
C ARG A 192 18.06 -1.19 7.91
N LYS A 193 18.63 -1.27 9.10
CA LYS A 193 20.03 -1.70 9.31
C LYS A 193 20.18 -3.22 9.32
N SER A 194 19.11 -3.96 9.61
CA SER A 194 19.14 -5.40 9.77
C SER A 194 18.66 -6.13 8.52
N VAL A 195 17.61 -5.64 7.84
CA VAL A 195 16.99 -6.29 6.69
C VAL A 195 17.40 -5.61 5.39
N VAL A 196 17.97 -6.38 4.46
CA VAL A 196 18.29 -5.91 3.11
C VAL A 196 17.26 -6.35 2.07
N ALA A 197 16.54 -7.45 2.31
CA ALA A 197 15.42 -7.91 1.50
C ALA A 197 14.48 -8.82 2.30
N VAL A 198 13.28 -9.01 1.77
CA VAL A 198 12.27 -9.93 2.32
C VAL A 198 11.83 -10.92 1.25
N VAL A 199 11.76 -12.21 1.63
CA VAL A 199 11.21 -13.31 0.82
C VAL A 199 10.11 -13.98 1.63
N ALA A 200 8.88 -14.05 1.11
CA ALA A 200 7.75 -14.65 1.80
C ALA A 200 7.01 -15.68 0.95
N GLU A 201 6.49 -16.73 1.58
CA GLU A 201 5.66 -17.73 0.89
C GLU A 201 4.25 -17.21 0.65
N PHE A 202 3.73 -16.40 1.57
CA PHE A 202 2.39 -15.82 1.51
C PHE A 202 2.41 -14.33 1.86
N GLY A 203 1.45 -13.60 1.30
CA GLY A 203 1.25 -12.17 1.53
C GLY A 203 1.03 -11.43 0.22
N GLY A 204 -0.15 -10.82 0.05
CA GLY A 204 -0.48 -10.08 -1.17
C GLY A 204 0.19 -8.71 -1.26
N PRO A 205 0.12 -8.05 -2.43
CA PRO A 205 0.64 -6.68 -2.62
C PRO A 205 0.01 -5.63 -1.70
N ALA A 206 -1.19 -5.89 -1.20
CA ALA A 206 -1.92 -5.03 -0.25
C ALA A 206 -1.72 -5.44 1.22
N SER A 207 -0.91 -6.49 1.50
CA SER A 207 -0.65 -6.90 2.88
C SER A 207 0.13 -5.82 3.65
N HIS A 208 -0.03 -5.80 4.97
CA HIS A 208 0.70 -4.88 5.85
C HIS A 208 2.22 -4.99 5.66
N ALA A 209 2.73 -6.21 5.47
CA ALA A 209 4.13 -6.46 5.18
C ALA A 209 4.58 -5.82 3.85
N ALA A 210 3.75 -5.91 2.81
CA ALA A 210 4.05 -5.30 1.51
C ALA A 210 4.07 -3.77 1.57
N LEU A 211 3.12 -3.17 2.30
CA LEU A 211 3.09 -1.73 2.52
C LEU A 211 4.34 -1.27 3.25
N LEU A 212 4.69 -1.94 4.34
CA LEU A 212 5.85 -1.57 5.14
C LEU A 212 7.17 -1.73 4.39
N THR A 213 7.38 -2.84 3.69
CA THR A 213 8.62 -3.05 2.92
C THR A 213 8.81 -2.00 1.84
N ARG A 214 7.71 -1.55 1.21
CA ARG A 214 7.74 -0.41 0.27
C ARG A 214 8.10 0.91 0.94
N GLU A 215 7.52 1.22 2.10
CA GLU A 215 7.84 2.43 2.86
C GLU A 215 9.29 2.43 3.33
N MET A 216 9.79 1.28 3.78
CA MET A 216 11.18 1.11 4.17
C MET A 216 12.15 1.12 2.97
N GLY A 217 11.65 1.00 1.73
CA GLY A 217 12.47 0.86 0.52
C GLY A 217 13.30 -0.43 0.53
N VAL A 218 12.78 -1.50 1.15
CA VAL A 218 13.42 -2.82 1.23
C VAL A 218 12.85 -3.70 0.11
N PRO A 219 13.68 -4.25 -0.80
CA PRO A 219 13.25 -5.19 -1.83
C PRO A 219 12.48 -6.37 -1.23
N ALA A 220 11.33 -6.72 -1.83
CA ALA A 220 10.53 -7.81 -1.30
C ALA A 220 9.86 -8.63 -2.41
N VAL A 221 9.88 -9.95 -2.23
CA VAL A 221 9.25 -10.94 -3.11
C VAL A 221 8.33 -11.82 -2.28
N THR A 222 7.10 -12.01 -2.73
CA THR A 222 6.11 -12.88 -2.09
C THR A 222 5.65 -13.99 -3.03
N TYR A 223 4.84 -14.92 -2.53
CA TYR A 223 4.41 -16.13 -3.25
C TYR A 223 5.56 -17.00 -3.73
N VAL A 224 6.69 -16.99 -3.01
CA VAL A 224 7.81 -17.90 -3.28
C VAL A 224 7.50 -19.25 -2.62
N SER A 225 7.02 -20.19 -3.42
CA SER A 225 6.58 -21.49 -2.93
C SER A 225 7.71 -22.24 -2.21
N ALA A 226 7.43 -22.76 -1.01
CA ALA A 226 8.36 -23.51 -0.17
C ALA A 226 9.70 -22.80 0.10
N ALA A 227 9.71 -21.46 0.18
CA ALA A 227 10.92 -20.68 0.42
C ALA A 227 11.62 -21.07 1.73
N CYS A 228 10.84 -21.27 2.80
CA CYS A 228 11.37 -21.65 4.11
C CYS A 228 11.98 -23.07 4.13
N ASP A 229 11.62 -23.94 3.18
CA ASP A 229 12.18 -25.28 3.03
C ASP A 229 13.36 -25.32 2.07
N ALA A 230 13.35 -24.46 1.05
CA ALA A 230 14.37 -24.38 0.02
C ALA A 230 15.61 -23.58 0.47
N ILE A 231 15.41 -22.60 1.37
CA ILE A 231 16.46 -21.70 1.86
C ILE A 231 16.81 -22.04 3.30
N ALA A 232 18.09 -22.20 3.58
CA ALA A 232 18.59 -22.40 4.94
C ALA A 232 19.15 -21.08 5.51
N SER A 233 19.07 -20.91 6.84
CA SER A 233 19.72 -19.76 7.50
C SER A 233 21.23 -19.81 7.26
N GLY A 234 21.79 -18.67 6.79
CA GLY A 234 23.20 -18.55 6.42
C GLY A 234 23.48 -18.75 4.92
N ASP A 235 22.50 -19.20 4.11
CA ASP A 235 22.66 -19.24 2.65
C ASP A 235 22.79 -17.81 2.09
N THR A 236 23.67 -17.60 1.11
CA THR A 236 23.66 -16.37 0.31
C THR A 236 22.42 -16.36 -0.58
N VAL A 237 21.65 -15.27 -0.51
CA VAL A 237 20.42 -15.09 -1.30
C VAL A 237 20.47 -13.79 -2.09
N LEU A 238 20.19 -13.90 -3.39
CA LEU A 238 20.01 -12.76 -4.28
C LEU A 238 18.52 -12.51 -4.46
N VAL A 239 18.06 -11.28 -4.26
CA VAL A 239 16.65 -10.92 -4.35
C VAL A 239 16.47 -9.81 -5.39
N ASP A 240 15.67 -10.09 -6.42
CA ASP A 240 15.24 -9.12 -7.42
C ASP A 240 13.75 -8.81 -7.23
N GLY A 241 13.46 -7.74 -6.50
CA GLY A 241 12.09 -7.28 -6.23
C GLY A 241 11.39 -6.66 -7.44
N PHE A 242 12.08 -6.42 -8.57
CA PHE A 242 11.46 -5.98 -9.82
C PHE A 242 10.84 -7.15 -10.59
N THR A 243 11.59 -8.26 -10.68
CA THR A 243 11.19 -9.44 -11.46
C THR A 243 10.54 -10.52 -10.62
N GLY A 244 10.67 -10.46 -9.28
CA GLY A 244 10.24 -11.52 -8.38
C GLY A 244 11.19 -12.73 -8.35
N MET A 245 12.41 -12.60 -8.84
CA MET A 245 13.43 -13.66 -8.83
C MET A 245 14.18 -13.72 -7.51
N VAL A 246 14.43 -14.94 -7.03
CA VAL A 246 15.22 -15.24 -5.84
C VAL A 246 16.20 -16.36 -6.18
N ALA A 247 17.52 -16.07 -6.14
CA ALA A 247 18.55 -17.08 -6.32
C ALA A 247 19.14 -17.49 -4.97
N VAL A 248 19.25 -18.79 -4.72
CA VAL A 248 19.72 -19.36 -3.46
C VAL A 248 21.07 -20.04 -3.67
N ALA A 249 22.04 -19.76 -2.81
CA ALA A 249 23.41 -20.28 -2.89
C ALA A 249 23.97 -20.18 -4.33
N PRO A 250 24.00 -18.97 -4.93
CA PRO A 250 24.47 -18.77 -6.30
C PRO A 250 25.95 -19.15 -6.43
N ASP A 251 26.37 -19.47 -7.65
CA ASP A 251 27.80 -19.57 -7.92
C ASP A 251 28.46 -18.18 -7.89
N ALA A 252 29.79 -18.18 -7.73
CA ALA A 252 30.56 -16.94 -7.56
C ALA A 252 30.45 -15.97 -8.74
N GLU A 253 30.22 -16.44 -9.97
CA GLU A 253 30.05 -15.60 -11.14
C GLU A 253 28.68 -14.92 -11.12
N THR A 254 27.63 -15.64 -10.80
CA THR A 254 26.25 -15.11 -10.65
C THR A 254 26.18 -14.11 -9.49
N GLU A 255 26.81 -14.41 -8.34
CA GLU A 255 26.86 -13.52 -7.18
C GLU A 255 27.57 -12.22 -7.53
N ALA A 256 28.77 -12.28 -8.10
CA ALA A 256 29.54 -11.10 -8.48
C ALA A 256 28.81 -10.21 -9.50
N GLY A 257 28.19 -10.81 -10.54
CA GLY A 257 27.41 -10.05 -11.52
C GLY A 257 26.16 -9.41 -10.92
N PHE A 258 25.55 -10.04 -9.92
CA PHE A 258 24.41 -9.44 -9.23
C PHE A 258 24.83 -8.33 -8.26
N GLU A 259 25.95 -8.49 -7.55
CA GLU A 259 26.52 -7.42 -6.70
C GLU A 259 26.87 -6.16 -7.50
N GLU A 260 27.42 -6.32 -8.72
CA GLU A 260 27.66 -5.20 -9.62
C GLU A 260 26.35 -4.46 -9.96
N ARG A 261 25.29 -5.18 -10.30
CA ARG A 261 23.94 -4.60 -10.52
C ARG A 261 23.41 -3.87 -9.28
N VAL A 262 23.61 -4.41 -8.09
CA VAL A 262 23.23 -3.76 -6.82
C VAL A 262 24.01 -2.46 -6.61
N ALA A 263 25.32 -2.48 -6.87
CA ALA A 263 26.18 -1.31 -6.77
C ALA A 263 25.79 -0.21 -7.76
N GLU A 264 25.53 -0.57 -9.02
CA GLU A 264 25.04 0.33 -10.06
C GLU A 264 23.70 0.96 -9.69
N GLN A 265 22.77 0.15 -9.19
CA GLN A 265 21.46 0.62 -8.73
C GLN A 265 21.60 1.63 -7.58
N ARG A 266 22.43 1.32 -6.56
CA ARG A 266 22.68 2.22 -5.43
C ARG A 266 23.32 3.53 -5.89
N ALA A 267 24.29 3.47 -6.79
CA ALA A 267 24.92 4.65 -7.37
C ALA A 267 23.91 5.50 -8.16
N SER A 268 23.06 4.85 -8.97
CA SER A 268 21.98 5.51 -9.71
C SER A 268 20.98 6.19 -8.76
N TRP A 269 20.57 5.54 -7.70
CA TRP A 269 19.65 6.13 -6.71
C TRP A 269 20.28 7.30 -5.94
N ALA A 270 21.56 7.19 -5.57
CA ALA A 270 22.28 8.29 -4.94
C ALA A 270 22.35 9.52 -5.86
N ALA A 271 22.74 9.32 -7.12
CA ALA A 271 22.78 10.38 -8.13
C ALA A 271 21.39 10.97 -8.44
N ALA A 272 20.35 10.12 -8.45
CA ALA A 272 18.97 10.55 -8.62
C ALA A 272 18.54 11.47 -7.47
N ARG A 273 18.88 11.11 -6.23
CA ARG A 273 18.52 11.88 -5.02
C ARG A 273 19.29 13.20 -4.93
N GLU A 274 20.58 13.21 -5.26
CA GLU A 274 21.40 14.43 -5.28
C GLU A 274 20.84 15.46 -6.27
N ARG A 275 20.31 15.00 -7.40
CA ARG A 275 19.79 15.84 -8.48
C ARG A 275 18.27 15.86 -8.59
N CYS A 276 17.54 15.56 -7.52
CA CYS A 276 16.07 15.45 -7.54
C CYS A 276 15.38 16.80 -7.83
N HIS A 277 16.01 17.92 -7.48
CA HIS A 277 15.48 19.27 -7.75
C HIS A 277 15.74 19.76 -9.19
N ASP A 278 16.61 19.07 -9.95
CA ASP A 278 16.85 19.43 -11.35
C ASP A 278 15.63 19.11 -12.22
N PRO A 279 15.32 19.93 -13.25
CA PRO A 279 14.25 19.62 -14.19
C PRO A 279 14.43 18.26 -14.89
N ALA A 280 13.33 17.54 -15.07
CA ALA A 280 13.35 16.30 -15.85
C ALA A 280 13.21 16.62 -17.33
N THR A 281 14.34 16.65 -18.03
CA THR A 281 14.42 16.92 -19.48
C THR A 281 15.18 15.79 -20.15
N THR A 282 14.61 15.23 -21.21
CA THR A 282 15.24 14.16 -22.00
C THR A 282 16.54 14.65 -22.68
N LEU A 283 17.37 13.73 -23.17
CA LEU A 283 18.62 14.05 -23.87
C LEU A 283 18.39 14.87 -25.15
N ASP A 284 17.22 14.78 -25.74
CA ASP A 284 16.80 15.55 -26.93
C ASP A 284 15.92 16.78 -26.59
N GLY A 285 15.90 17.20 -25.31
CA GLY A 285 15.37 18.49 -24.88
C GLY A 285 13.88 18.50 -24.57
N VAL A 286 13.21 17.35 -24.44
CA VAL A 286 11.78 17.27 -24.10
C VAL A 286 11.60 17.37 -22.58
N ALA A 287 10.99 18.47 -22.13
CA ALA A 287 10.68 18.68 -20.72
C ALA A 287 9.49 17.81 -20.28
N THR A 288 9.58 17.22 -19.09
CA THR A 288 8.54 16.41 -18.46
C THR A 288 8.38 16.85 -17.01
N ALA A 289 7.16 17.16 -16.60
CA ALA A 289 6.85 17.45 -15.21
C ALA A 289 6.73 16.13 -14.42
N VAL A 290 7.45 16.01 -13.31
CA VAL A 290 7.36 14.86 -12.40
C VAL A 290 6.70 15.33 -11.10
N MET A 291 5.42 15.05 -10.99
CA MET A 291 4.55 15.44 -9.90
C MET A 291 4.46 14.35 -8.85
N ALA A 292 3.96 14.67 -7.66
CA ALA A 292 3.73 13.71 -6.59
C ALA A 292 2.25 13.34 -6.42
N ASN A 293 2.00 12.07 -6.05
CA ASN A 293 0.72 11.62 -5.50
C ASN A 293 0.78 11.78 -3.97
N ILE A 294 -0.20 12.46 -3.37
CA ILE A 294 -0.26 12.66 -1.91
C ILE A 294 -1.63 12.29 -1.35
N GLY A 295 -1.68 11.86 -0.09
CA GLY A 295 -2.90 11.64 0.69
C GLY A 295 -2.88 12.39 2.01
N CYS A 296 -1.69 12.75 2.53
CA CYS A 296 -1.48 13.40 3.81
C CYS A 296 -0.37 14.47 3.75
N ARG A 297 -0.13 15.15 4.88
CA ARG A 297 0.91 16.19 4.98
C ARG A 297 2.32 15.61 4.85
N GLU A 298 2.55 14.44 5.38
CA GLU A 298 3.81 13.71 5.34
C GLU A 298 4.24 13.42 3.90
N ASP A 299 3.29 12.98 3.06
CA ASP A 299 3.53 12.81 1.62
C ASP A 299 3.95 14.13 0.95
N ALA A 300 3.31 15.25 1.32
CA ALA A 300 3.64 16.56 0.77
C ALA A 300 5.04 17.03 1.19
N VAL A 301 5.48 16.75 2.43
CA VAL A 301 6.84 16.99 2.89
C VAL A 301 7.83 16.18 2.06
N LEU A 302 7.61 14.87 1.93
CA LEU A 302 8.45 14.00 1.11
C LEU A 302 8.47 14.43 -0.36
N ALA A 303 7.34 14.87 -0.91
CA ALA A 303 7.27 15.39 -2.28
C ALA A 303 8.15 16.64 -2.46
N ALA A 304 8.13 17.55 -1.49
CA ALA A 304 8.98 18.73 -1.51
C ALA A 304 10.46 18.39 -1.40
N GLU A 305 10.84 17.52 -0.47
CA GLU A 305 12.21 17.04 -0.26
C GLU A 305 12.77 16.28 -1.46
N ASN A 306 11.94 15.47 -2.12
CA ASN A 306 12.31 14.71 -3.32
C ASN A 306 12.21 15.51 -4.62
N GLY A 307 11.95 16.81 -4.54
CA GLY A 307 12.00 17.71 -5.68
C GLY A 307 10.83 17.56 -6.66
N ALA A 308 9.65 17.12 -6.23
CA ALA A 308 8.46 17.06 -7.08
C ALA A 308 8.15 18.45 -7.69
N ASP A 309 7.74 18.48 -8.95
CA ASP A 309 7.41 19.74 -9.65
C ASP A 309 6.04 20.31 -9.21
N GLY A 310 5.25 19.53 -8.48
CA GLY A 310 3.97 19.86 -7.90
C GLY A 310 3.24 18.62 -7.39
N VAL A 311 1.95 18.75 -7.13
CA VAL A 311 1.07 17.64 -6.77
C VAL A 311 0.15 17.32 -7.96
N GLY A 312 0.36 16.16 -8.57
CA GLY A 312 -0.44 15.71 -9.72
C GLY A 312 -1.69 14.94 -9.29
N LEU A 313 -1.71 14.43 -8.07
CA LEU A 313 -2.87 13.76 -7.48
C LEU A 313 -2.89 13.94 -5.96
N TYR A 314 -3.77 14.77 -5.44
CA TYR A 314 -4.11 14.79 -4.03
C TYR A 314 -5.41 14.03 -3.80
N ARG A 315 -5.32 12.95 -3.01
CA ARG A 315 -6.45 12.05 -2.69
C ARG A 315 -7.09 12.49 -1.39
N LEU A 316 -8.41 12.72 -1.40
CA LEU A 316 -9.15 13.19 -0.22
C LEU A 316 -9.71 12.05 0.65
N GLU A 317 -9.61 10.80 0.20
CA GLU A 317 -10.27 9.65 0.83
C GLU A 317 -9.94 9.51 2.30
N GLN A 318 -8.67 9.64 2.70
CA GLN A 318 -8.23 9.53 4.10
C GLN A 318 -8.93 10.55 5.01
N LEU A 319 -9.18 11.78 4.51
CA LEU A 319 -9.85 12.83 5.28
C LEU A 319 -11.28 12.46 5.67
N TYR A 320 -11.90 11.60 4.89
CA TYR A 320 -13.27 11.14 5.11
C TYR A 320 -13.32 9.81 5.85
N LEU A 321 -12.45 8.85 5.51
CA LEU A 321 -12.47 7.50 6.06
C LEU A 321 -12.03 7.43 7.52
N SER A 322 -11.15 8.33 7.96
CA SER A 322 -10.68 8.41 9.35
C SER A 322 -11.69 9.00 10.34
N ARG A 323 -12.87 9.48 9.86
CA ARG A 323 -13.83 10.24 10.67
C ARG A 323 -15.15 9.52 10.82
N LYS A 324 -15.83 9.76 11.96
CA LYS A 324 -17.19 9.26 12.22
C LYS A 324 -18.28 10.11 11.56
N ALA A 325 -17.98 11.34 11.18
CA ALA A 325 -18.90 12.28 10.53
C ALA A 325 -18.19 12.98 9.36
N LEU A 326 -18.97 13.38 8.36
CA LEU A 326 -18.45 14.14 7.21
C LEU A 326 -17.85 15.48 7.69
N PRO A 327 -16.69 15.89 7.13
CA PRO A 327 -16.10 17.17 7.46
C PRO A 327 -16.97 18.32 6.96
N THR A 328 -17.02 19.41 7.71
CA THR A 328 -17.58 20.68 7.27
C THR A 328 -16.69 21.34 6.21
N GLU A 329 -17.21 22.35 5.51
CA GLU A 329 -16.44 23.09 4.50
C GLU A 329 -15.17 23.73 5.10
N ASP A 330 -15.28 24.32 6.31
CA ASP A 330 -14.16 24.99 6.96
C ASP A 330 -13.09 23.99 7.44
N GLU A 331 -13.51 22.85 8.01
CA GLU A 331 -12.60 21.76 8.38
C GLU A 331 -11.86 21.20 7.17
N LEU A 332 -12.59 20.93 6.07
CA LEU A 332 -12.00 20.41 4.84
C LEU A 332 -10.99 21.40 4.25
N LEU A 333 -11.32 22.68 4.21
CA LEU A 333 -10.43 23.75 3.74
C LEU A 333 -9.14 23.80 4.58
N GLU A 334 -9.27 23.80 5.91
CA GLU A 334 -8.11 23.90 6.80
C GLU A 334 -7.18 22.70 6.69
N ILE A 335 -7.74 21.48 6.61
CA ILE A 335 -6.95 20.26 6.42
C ILE A 335 -6.22 20.31 5.08
N MET A 336 -6.93 20.63 3.98
CA MET A 336 -6.29 20.73 2.66
C MET A 336 -5.18 21.80 2.66
N ARG A 337 -5.43 22.97 3.29
CA ARG A 337 -4.44 24.06 3.41
C ARG A 337 -3.18 23.60 4.13
N SER A 338 -3.33 22.95 5.27
CA SER A 338 -2.20 22.43 6.07
C SER A 338 -1.45 21.32 5.36
N THR A 339 -2.18 20.43 4.64
CA THR A 339 -1.58 19.33 3.88
C THR A 339 -0.67 19.84 2.76
N VAL A 340 -1.11 20.83 1.99
CA VAL A 340 -0.37 21.32 0.82
C VAL A 340 0.64 22.42 1.14
N GLU A 341 0.76 22.82 2.38
CA GLU A 341 1.70 23.86 2.81
C GLU A 341 3.17 23.56 2.44
N PRO A 342 3.70 22.32 2.59
CA PRO A 342 5.08 21.99 2.23
C PRO A 342 5.40 22.19 0.73
N VAL A 343 4.39 22.13 -0.14
CA VAL A 343 4.51 22.32 -1.61
C VAL A 343 3.97 23.67 -2.06
N ALA A 344 3.94 24.66 -1.17
CA ALA A 344 3.45 26.00 -1.49
C ALA A 344 4.15 26.60 -2.71
N GLY A 345 3.38 27.27 -3.58
CA GLY A 345 3.88 27.87 -4.83
C GLY A 345 3.97 26.93 -6.03
N LYS A 346 3.66 25.63 -5.85
CA LYS A 346 3.59 24.64 -6.92
C LYS A 346 2.13 24.34 -7.28
N PRO A 347 1.84 23.87 -8.52
CA PRO A 347 0.48 23.47 -8.91
C PRO A 347 0.02 22.23 -8.15
N ILE A 348 -1.27 22.18 -7.81
CA ILE A 348 -1.86 21.11 -7.00
C ILE A 348 -3.14 20.63 -7.68
N THR A 349 -3.16 19.37 -8.13
CA THR A 349 -4.35 18.72 -8.65
C THR A 349 -5.04 17.94 -7.55
N VAL A 350 -6.22 18.39 -7.13
CA VAL A 350 -7.01 17.74 -6.08
C VAL A 350 -8.10 16.90 -6.72
N ARG A 351 -8.08 15.60 -6.46
CA ARG A 351 -9.13 14.69 -6.92
C ARG A 351 -10.32 14.77 -5.97
N LEU A 352 -11.52 15.01 -6.53
CA LEU A 352 -12.76 14.85 -5.79
C LEU A 352 -12.84 13.44 -5.21
N LEU A 353 -13.56 13.31 -4.12
CA LEU A 353 -13.65 12.07 -3.34
C LEU A 353 -14.06 10.87 -4.22
N ASP A 354 -13.24 9.84 -4.21
CA ASP A 354 -13.48 8.57 -4.89
C ASP A 354 -13.79 7.48 -3.86
N VAL A 355 -15.06 7.40 -3.47
CA VAL A 355 -15.60 6.41 -2.56
C VAL A 355 -16.69 5.60 -3.25
N GLY A 356 -17.02 4.48 -2.64
CA GLY A 356 -17.81 3.40 -3.23
C GLY A 356 -16.94 2.17 -3.39
N ALA A 357 -17.43 1.11 -3.98
CA ALA A 357 -16.77 -0.18 -4.08
C ALA A 357 -16.37 -0.72 -2.69
N ASP A 358 -15.07 -0.74 -2.39
CA ASP A 358 -14.46 -1.18 -1.13
C ASP A 358 -14.52 -0.11 -0.02
N LYS A 359 -14.62 1.18 -0.39
CA LYS A 359 -14.50 2.32 0.53
C LYS A 359 -15.87 2.84 0.95
N LYS A 360 -16.33 2.44 2.14
CA LYS A 360 -17.62 2.85 2.70
C LYS A 360 -17.47 4.11 3.55
N LEU A 361 -18.38 5.06 3.35
CA LEU A 361 -18.54 6.21 4.24
C LEU A 361 -19.68 5.97 5.23
N PRO A 362 -19.50 6.26 6.52
CA PRO A 362 -20.54 6.06 7.53
C PRO A 362 -21.87 6.77 7.25
N SER A 363 -21.82 7.89 6.50
CA SER A 363 -22.98 8.74 6.19
C SER A 363 -23.54 8.55 4.78
N VAL A 364 -23.03 7.59 4.02
CA VAL A 364 -23.44 7.30 2.63
C VAL A 364 -23.90 5.84 2.57
N ASP A 365 -25.20 5.65 2.35
CA ASP A 365 -25.76 4.30 2.24
C ASP A 365 -25.51 3.72 0.85
N LEU A 366 -24.55 2.80 0.77
CA LEU A 366 -24.22 2.00 -0.41
C LEU A 366 -24.50 0.51 -0.19
N SER A 367 -25.24 0.15 0.86
CA SER A 367 -25.41 -1.22 1.34
C SER A 367 -26.18 -2.16 0.40
N SER A 368 -26.91 -1.64 -0.59
CA SER A 368 -27.76 -2.41 -1.50
C SER A 368 -27.14 -2.75 -2.85
N GLU A 369 -25.85 -2.47 -3.07
CA GLU A 369 -25.21 -2.69 -4.36
C GLU A 369 -24.78 -4.16 -4.55
N VAL A 370 -25.20 -4.75 -5.67
CA VAL A 370 -24.89 -6.15 -6.01
C VAL A 370 -23.42 -6.32 -6.40
N ASN A 371 -22.88 -5.33 -7.13
CA ASN A 371 -21.48 -5.30 -7.59
C ASN A 371 -20.89 -3.91 -7.31
N PRO A 372 -20.32 -3.67 -6.13
CA PRO A 372 -19.89 -2.34 -5.71
C PRO A 372 -18.87 -1.68 -6.65
N PHE A 373 -17.94 -2.44 -7.26
CA PHE A 373 -16.96 -1.91 -8.21
C PHE A 373 -17.59 -1.38 -9.52
N PHE A 374 -18.76 -1.90 -9.91
CA PHE A 374 -19.53 -1.45 -11.08
C PHE A 374 -20.71 -0.54 -10.70
N GLY A 375 -20.91 -0.30 -9.43
CA GLY A 375 -22.01 0.46 -8.86
C GLY A 375 -21.75 1.96 -8.76
N ARG A 376 -22.19 2.55 -7.65
CA ARG A 376 -21.97 3.97 -7.31
C ARG A 376 -20.58 4.14 -6.74
N ARG A 377 -19.70 4.70 -7.55
CA ARG A 377 -18.32 5.04 -7.17
C ARG A 377 -17.94 6.38 -7.77
N GLY A 378 -17.07 7.14 -7.09
CA GLY A 378 -16.51 8.40 -7.58
C GLY A 378 -17.57 9.41 -7.96
N VAL A 379 -17.54 9.94 -9.18
CA VAL A 379 -18.50 10.95 -9.66
C VAL A 379 -19.95 10.53 -9.51
N ARG A 380 -20.25 9.23 -9.61
CA ARG A 380 -21.64 8.72 -9.47
C ARG A 380 -22.16 8.88 -8.04
N VAL A 381 -21.32 8.66 -7.03
CA VAL A 381 -21.65 8.94 -5.62
C VAL A 381 -21.81 10.44 -5.42
N LEU A 382 -20.89 11.25 -5.92
CA LEU A 382 -20.91 12.69 -5.75
C LEU A 382 -22.16 13.33 -6.36
N LEU A 383 -22.61 12.86 -7.51
CA LEU A 383 -23.86 13.33 -8.15
C LEU A 383 -25.12 12.82 -7.42
N ALA A 384 -25.05 11.65 -6.76
CA ALA A 384 -26.17 11.12 -5.97
C ALA A 384 -26.29 11.79 -4.59
N TYR A 385 -25.19 12.34 -4.05
CA TYR A 385 -25.13 13.05 -2.78
C TYR A 385 -24.65 14.51 -2.96
N PRO A 386 -25.51 15.41 -3.45
CA PRO A 386 -25.14 16.76 -3.85
C PRO A 386 -24.48 17.59 -2.73
N GLU A 387 -24.90 17.42 -1.49
CA GLU A 387 -24.33 18.13 -0.34
C GLU A 387 -22.84 17.78 -0.13
N LEU A 388 -22.47 16.51 -0.32
CA LEU A 388 -21.09 16.06 -0.25
C LEU A 388 -20.23 16.72 -1.33
N LEU A 389 -20.73 16.73 -2.57
CA LEU A 389 -20.06 17.38 -3.70
C LEU A 389 -19.96 18.89 -3.52
N HIS A 390 -21.05 19.53 -3.09
CA HIS A 390 -21.12 20.97 -2.90
C HIS A 390 -20.10 21.46 -1.86
N THR A 391 -20.01 20.77 -0.72
CA THR A 391 -19.01 21.06 0.31
C THR A 391 -17.58 21.00 -0.25
N GLN A 392 -17.26 19.97 -1.04
CA GLN A 392 -15.93 19.84 -1.65
C GLN A 392 -15.65 20.96 -2.67
N LEU A 393 -16.60 21.25 -3.57
CA LEU A 393 -16.42 22.29 -4.59
C LEU A 393 -16.19 23.66 -3.93
N ARG A 394 -16.97 24.03 -2.91
CA ARG A 394 -16.81 25.30 -2.21
C ARG A 394 -15.48 25.40 -1.51
N ALA A 395 -15.05 24.36 -0.77
CA ALA A 395 -13.74 24.32 -0.11
C ALA A 395 -12.59 24.46 -1.12
N LEU A 396 -12.67 23.76 -2.27
CA LEU A 396 -11.65 23.82 -3.33
C LEU A 396 -11.63 25.19 -4.03
N VAL A 397 -12.79 25.79 -4.29
CA VAL A 397 -12.87 27.17 -4.81
C VAL A 397 -12.26 28.17 -3.84
N ARG A 398 -12.45 28.00 -2.54
CA ARG A 398 -11.81 28.85 -1.52
C ARG A 398 -10.29 28.65 -1.50
N LEU A 399 -9.82 27.40 -1.53
CA LEU A 399 -8.39 27.08 -1.59
C LEU A 399 -7.73 27.64 -2.86
N SER A 400 -8.43 27.64 -4.00
CA SER A 400 -7.92 28.16 -5.28
C SER A 400 -7.66 29.67 -5.31
N ARG A 401 -8.12 30.42 -4.30
CA ARG A 401 -7.77 31.83 -4.12
C ARG A 401 -6.36 32.04 -3.56
N GLU A 402 -5.84 31.01 -2.88
CA GLU A 402 -4.57 31.05 -2.14
C GLU A 402 -3.50 30.22 -2.83
N ARG A 403 -3.90 29.22 -3.60
CA ARG A 403 -3.02 28.20 -4.22
C ARG A 403 -3.41 27.97 -5.69
N ASP A 404 -2.51 27.46 -6.49
CA ASP A 404 -2.79 27.04 -7.86
C ASP A 404 -3.43 25.64 -7.85
N VAL A 405 -4.75 25.62 -7.68
CA VAL A 405 -5.56 24.41 -7.51
C VAL A 405 -6.25 24.04 -8.80
N HIS A 406 -6.10 22.79 -9.21
CA HIS A 406 -6.84 22.14 -10.28
C HIS A 406 -7.76 21.08 -9.66
N ILE A 407 -9.00 20.99 -10.16
CA ILE A 407 -9.99 20.03 -9.66
C ILE A 407 -10.08 18.85 -10.62
N LEU A 408 -9.89 17.63 -10.14
CA LEU A 408 -9.93 16.41 -10.95
C LEU A 408 -11.13 15.55 -10.56
N VAL A 409 -11.94 15.18 -11.54
CA VAL A 409 -13.16 14.38 -11.34
C VAL A 409 -12.85 12.90 -11.56
N PRO A 410 -13.03 12.03 -10.55
CA PRO A 410 -12.77 10.61 -10.65
C PRO A 410 -13.90 9.85 -11.36
N MET A 411 -13.59 8.68 -11.91
CA MET A 411 -14.53 7.70 -12.45
C MET A 411 -15.45 8.23 -13.56
N VAL A 412 -14.99 9.26 -14.29
CA VAL A 412 -15.75 9.81 -15.43
C VAL A 412 -15.98 8.72 -16.47
N THR A 413 -17.22 8.60 -16.91
CA THR A 413 -17.64 7.64 -17.94
C THR A 413 -18.40 8.31 -19.06
N LEU A 414 -19.21 9.33 -18.72
CA LEU A 414 -20.07 10.06 -19.65
C LEU A 414 -19.68 11.55 -19.69
N ALA A 415 -19.69 12.14 -20.88
CA ALA A 415 -19.45 13.58 -21.05
C ALA A 415 -20.44 14.45 -20.26
N GLN A 416 -21.69 13.97 -20.10
CA GLN A 416 -22.72 14.64 -19.31
C GLN A 416 -22.36 14.82 -17.84
N GLU A 417 -21.57 13.89 -17.25
CA GLU A 417 -21.09 14.01 -15.89
C GLU A 417 -20.18 15.25 -15.77
N MET A 418 -19.23 15.42 -16.68
CA MET A 418 -18.34 16.58 -16.71
C MET A 418 -19.11 17.90 -16.96
N LYS A 419 -20.11 17.89 -17.87
CA LYS A 419 -20.96 19.04 -18.08
C LYS A 419 -21.67 19.45 -16.79
N ARG A 420 -22.25 18.47 -16.09
CA ARG A 420 -22.94 18.71 -14.80
C ARG A 420 -22.02 19.23 -13.73
N LEU A 421 -20.79 18.65 -13.60
CA LEU A 421 -19.79 19.13 -12.66
C LEU A 421 -19.36 20.58 -12.96
N ARG A 422 -19.22 20.95 -14.24
CA ARG A 422 -18.92 22.32 -14.65
C ARG A 422 -20.02 23.30 -14.20
N GLU A 423 -21.28 22.94 -14.37
CA GLU A 423 -22.42 23.76 -13.91
C GLU A 423 -22.40 23.96 -12.40
N LEU A 424 -22.15 22.87 -11.63
CA LEU A 424 -22.07 22.89 -10.17
C LEU A 424 -20.86 23.69 -9.66
N LEU A 425 -19.73 23.61 -10.36
CA LEU A 425 -18.55 24.42 -10.03
C LEU A 425 -18.82 25.91 -10.21
N VAL A 426 -19.48 26.31 -11.31
CA VAL A 426 -19.87 27.69 -11.55
C VAL A 426 -20.83 28.20 -10.46
N ALA A 427 -21.79 27.38 -10.04
CA ALA A 427 -22.68 27.71 -8.92
C ALA A 427 -21.91 27.92 -7.61
N ALA A 428 -21.03 26.98 -7.25
CA ALA A 428 -20.18 27.08 -6.06
C ALA A 428 -19.28 28.34 -6.08
N MET A 429 -18.76 28.71 -7.26
CA MET A 429 -17.98 29.93 -7.44
C MET A 429 -18.79 31.18 -7.16
N ALA A 430 -20.05 31.23 -7.66
CA ALA A 430 -20.95 32.36 -7.44
C ALA A 430 -21.26 32.54 -5.94
N GLU A 431 -21.53 31.46 -5.23
CA GLU A 431 -21.80 31.46 -3.79
C GLU A 431 -20.58 31.92 -2.96
N VAL A 432 -19.38 31.47 -3.31
CA VAL A 432 -18.14 31.88 -2.64
C VAL A 432 -17.70 33.28 -3.08
N GLY A 433 -18.21 33.81 -4.19
CA GLY A 433 -17.80 35.09 -4.78
C GLY A 433 -16.41 35.00 -5.44
N ALA A 434 -16.03 33.85 -6.00
CA ALA A 434 -14.78 33.66 -6.70
C ALA A 434 -14.81 34.20 -8.11
N LYS A 435 -13.75 34.93 -8.51
CA LYS A 435 -13.66 35.55 -9.84
C LYS A 435 -12.94 34.66 -10.87
N ARG A 436 -11.98 33.84 -10.39
CA ARG A 436 -11.20 32.93 -11.24
C ARG A 436 -11.70 31.52 -11.04
N GLN A 437 -12.05 30.86 -12.14
CA GLN A 437 -12.43 29.46 -12.12
C GLN A 437 -11.17 28.57 -12.03
N PRO A 438 -11.07 27.67 -11.06
CA PRO A 438 -10.03 26.66 -11.06
C PRO A 438 -10.24 25.73 -12.26
N PRO A 439 -9.17 25.25 -12.92
CA PRO A 439 -9.27 24.26 -13.99
C PRO A 439 -10.00 23.01 -13.50
N LEU A 440 -10.94 22.51 -14.33
CA LEU A 440 -11.69 21.29 -14.07
C LEU A 440 -11.25 20.19 -15.04
N GLY A 441 -10.65 19.12 -14.52
CA GLY A 441 -10.17 17.99 -15.31
C GLY A 441 -10.98 16.73 -15.11
N ALA A 442 -10.88 15.81 -16.08
CA ALA A 442 -11.48 14.49 -16.00
C ALA A 442 -10.40 13.42 -15.82
N MET A 443 -10.63 12.48 -14.89
CA MET A 443 -9.81 11.28 -14.79
C MET A 443 -10.31 10.25 -15.80
N ILE A 444 -9.39 9.85 -16.68
CA ILE A 444 -9.65 8.84 -17.73
C ILE A 444 -9.17 7.50 -17.17
N GLU A 445 -10.10 6.77 -16.57
CA GLU A 445 -9.81 5.53 -15.87
C GLU A 445 -10.84 4.42 -16.11
N THR A 446 -11.78 4.69 -17.03
CA THR A 446 -12.67 3.67 -17.58
C THR A 446 -12.41 3.49 -19.07
N PRO A 447 -12.54 2.27 -19.64
CA PRO A 447 -12.41 2.06 -21.08
C PRO A 447 -13.37 2.92 -21.92
N ALA A 448 -14.58 3.14 -21.41
CA ALA A 448 -15.56 4.02 -22.08
C ALA A 448 -15.07 5.47 -22.16
N ALA A 449 -14.50 6.01 -21.08
CA ALA A 449 -13.92 7.36 -21.09
C ALA A 449 -12.74 7.47 -22.07
N ALA A 450 -11.87 6.44 -22.10
CA ALA A 450 -10.74 6.40 -23.02
C ALA A 450 -11.19 6.41 -24.50
N LEU A 451 -12.22 5.62 -24.83
CA LEU A 451 -12.78 5.55 -26.20
C LEU A 451 -13.56 6.79 -26.60
N CYS A 452 -14.19 7.47 -25.63
CA CYS A 452 -15.03 8.66 -25.87
C CYS A 452 -14.37 9.96 -25.36
N VAL A 453 -13.05 9.99 -25.25
CA VAL A 453 -12.30 11.11 -24.66
C VAL A 453 -12.57 12.44 -25.34
N ALA A 454 -12.78 12.45 -26.67
CA ALA A 454 -13.09 13.64 -27.43
C ALA A 454 -14.38 14.33 -26.99
N GLU A 455 -15.38 13.56 -26.53
CA GLU A 455 -16.64 14.14 -26.01
C GLU A 455 -16.44 14.69 -24.59
N ILE A 456 -15.66 14.03 -23.76
CA ILE A 456 -15.34 14.45 -22.39
C ILE A 456 -14.54 15.75 -22.40
N MET A 457 -13.58 15.90 -23.31
CA MET A 457 -12.75 17.11 -23.45
C MET A 457 -13.52 18.38 -23.71
N LYS A 458 -14.71 18.29 -24.28
CA LYS A 458 -15.58 19.49 -24.51
C LYS A 458 -15.98 20.18 -23.19
N HIS A 459 -15.83 19.47 -22.07
CA HIS A 459 -16.22 19.94 -20.74
C HIS A 459 -15.07 19.87 -19.71
N ALA A 460 -13.87 19.48 -20.11
CA ALA A 460 -12.68 19.39 -19.27
C ALA A 460 -11.58 20.34 -19.77
N ASP A 461 -10.85 20.99 -18.85
CA ASP A 461 -9.74 21.87 -19.17
C ASP A 461 -8.41 21.09 -19.28
N PHE A 462 -8.33 19.92 -18.64
CA PHE A 462 -7.20 19.00 -18.67
C PHE A 462 -7.68 17.57 -18.40
N LEU A 463 -6.81 16.60 -18.66
CA LEU A 463 -7.08 15.19 -18.43
C LEU A 463 -5.97 14.57 -17.58
N SER A 464 -6.32 13.57 -16.77
CA SER A 464 -5.35 12.72 -16.07
C SER A 464 -5.74 11.27 -16.24
N ILE A 465 -4.79 10.41 -16.65
CA ILE A 465 -5.06 8.99 -16.84
C ILE A 465 -4.81 8.26 -15.52
N GLY A 466 -5.84 7.58 -15.00
CA GLY A 466 -5.77 6.68 -13.85
C GLY A 466 -5.52 5.24 -14.30
N THR A 467 -4.25 4.84 -14.46
CA THR A 467 -3.94 3.54 -15.07
C THR A 467 -4.36 2.35 -14.23
N ASN A 468 -4.46 2.48 -12.91
CA ASN A 468 -4.87 1.38 -12.04
C ASN A 468 -6.29 0.91 -12.34
N ASP A 469 -7.26 1.83 -12.28
CA ASP A 469 -8.67 1.54 -12.59
C ASP A 469 -8.86 1.25 -14.08
N LEU A 470 -8.16 1.96 -14.96
CA LEU A 470 -8.19 1.66 -16.39
C LEU A 470 -7.75 0.23 -16.68
N THR A 471 -6.70 -0.25 -16.02
CA THR A 471 -6.25 -1.64 -16.12
C THR A 471 -7.30 -2.59 -15.56
N GLN A 472 -7.80 -2.34 -14.35
CA GLN A 472 -8.83 -3.16 -13.71
C GLN A 472 -10.04 -3.38 -14.61
N TYR A 473 -10.60 -2.32 -15.15
CA TYR A 473 -11.78 -2.42 -16.00
C TYR A 473 -11.50 -2.95 -17.40
N THR A 474 -10.31 -2.71 -17.95
CA THR A 474 -9.90 -3.24 -19.26
C THR A 474 -9.64 -4.74 -19.20
N MET A 475 -8.95 -5.17 -18.14
CA MET A 475 -8.56 -6.58 -17.95
C MET A 475 -9.64 -7.40 -17.23
N ALA A 476 -10.71 -6.75 -16.72
CA ALA A 476 -11.76 -7.36 -15.92
C ALA A 476 -11.21 -8.15 -14.71
N ALA A 477 -10.13 -7.65 -14.12
CA ALA A 477 -9.42 -8.28 -13.00
C ALA A 477 -9.30 -7.30 -11.84
N GLY A 478 -9.75 -7.71 -10.66
CA GLY A 478 -9.62 -6.91 -9.43
C GLY A 478 -8.15 -6.74 -9.07
N ARG A 479 -7.72 -5.52 -8.81
CA ARG A 479 -6.34 -5.18 -8.45
C ARG A 479 -5.86 -5.91 -7.19
N GLU A 480 -6.76 -6.07 -6.22
CA GLU A 480 -6.46 -6.63 -4.91
C GLU A 480 -6.84 -8.10 -4.78
N ASP A 481 -7.43 -8.69 -5.83
CA ASP A 481 -7.84 -10.09 -5.82
C ASP A 481 -6.67 -11.01 -6.25
N PRO A 482 -6.09 -11.77 -5.30
CA PRO A 482 -4.95 -12.65 -5.59
C PRO A 482 -5.26 -13.77 -6.56
N LEU A 483 -6.56 -14.15 -6.71
CA LEU A 483 -6.97 -15.23 -7.62
C LEU A 483 -6.92 -14.83 -9.09
N VAL A 484 -6.89 -13.52 -9.36
CA VAL A 484 -6.85 -12.97 -10.73
C VAL A 484 -5.67 -12.01 -10.92
N SER A 485 -4.69 -12.02 -10.03
CA SER A 485 -3.50 -11.15 -10.09
C SER A 485 -2.73 -11.29 -11.39
N ASP A 486 -2.67 -12.49 -11.97
CA ASP A 486 -2.00 -12.77 -13.26
C ASP A 486 -2.69 -12.05 -14.44
N TYR A 487 -3.96 -11.70 -14.28
CA TYR A 487 -4.72 -10.96 -15.29
C TYR A 487 -4.58 -9.44 -15.11
N PHE A 488 -4.24 -8.95 -13.93
CA PHE A 488 -4.05 -7.52 -13.68
C PHE A 488 -2.68 -7.06 -14.19
N ARG A 489 -2.61 -6.75 -15.50
CA ARG A 489 -1.37 -6.36 -16.19
C ARG A 489 -1.51 -4.99 -16.81
N ASP A 490 -0.86 -4.00 -16.21
CA ASP A 490 -0.89 -2.60 -16.65
C ASP A 490 -0.07 -2.36 -17.96
N ASP A 491 0.84 -3.28 -18.29
CA ASP A 491 1.62 -3.31 -19.53
C ASP A 491 0.93 -4.13 -20.65
N HIS A 492 -0.27 -4.64 -20.40
CA HIS A 492 -0.97 -5.44 -21.42
C HIS A 492 -1.27 -4.61 -22.69
N PRO A 493 -1.13 -5.17 -23.89
CA PRO A 493 -1.36 -4.45 -25.15
C PRO A 493 -2.72 -3.75 -25.25
N ALA A 494 -3.77 -4.25 -24.61
CA ALA A 494 -5.09 -3.61 -24.57
C ALA A 494 -5.03 -2.27 -23.80
N VAL A 495 -4.37 -2.24 -22.63
CA VAL A 495 -4.21 -1.03 -21.82
C VAL A 495 -3.34 -0.02 -22.58
N LEU A 496 -2.19 -0.44 -23.12
CA LEU A 496 -1.31 0.44 -23.88
C LEU A 496 -1.94 0.99 -25.15
N ARG A 497 -2.87 0.25 -25.79
CA ARG A 497 -3.66 0.76 -26.94
C ARG A 497 -4.65 1.84 -26.50
N LEU A 498 -5.34 1.67 -25.37
CA LEU A 498 -6.22 2.72 -24.84
C LEU A 498 -5.45 3.99 -24.51
N LEU A 499 -4.26 3.89 -23.89
CA LEU A 499 -3.38 5.03 -23.65
C LEU A 499 -3.05 5.77 -24.95
N ARG A 500 -2.69 5.02 -26.01
CA ARG A 500 -2.39 5.61 -27.33
C ARG A 500 -3.59 6.30 -27.95
N LEU A 501 -4.79 5.68 -27.89
CA LEU A 501 -6.02 6.28 -28.39
C LEU A 501 -6.36 7.60 -27.68
N VAL A 502 -6.21 7.62 -26.34
CA VAL A 502 -6.41 8.86 -25.57
C VAL A 502 -5.43 9.92 -26.06
N PHE A 503 -4.14 9.57 -26.18
CA PHE A 503 -3.11 10.51 -26.60
C PHE A 503 -3.35 11.07 -28.01
N GLU A 504 -3.72 10.23 -28.98
CA GLU A 504 -4.03 10.65 -30.34
C GLU A 504 -5.22 11.60 -30.42
N ALA A 505 -6.18 11.47 -29.49
CA ALA A 505 -7.40 12.27 -29.47
C ALA A 505 -7.25 13.61 -28.73
N VAL A 506 -6.32 13.74 -27.76
CA VAL A 506 -6.28 14.91 -26.85
C VAL A 506 -5.76 16.19 -27.49
N GLY A 507 -5.04 16.10 -28.60
CA GLY A 507 -4.47 17.28 -29.28
C GLY A 507 -3.59 18.13 -28.35
N ASN A 508 -3.97 19.40 -28.14
CA ASN A 508 -3.27 20.33 -27.27
C ASN A 508 -3.79 20.36 -25.82
N THR A 509 -4.78 19.53 -25.46
CA THR A 509 -5.29 19.49 -24.10
C THR A 509 -4.24 18.92 -23.14
N PRO A 510 -3.93 19.58 -22.01
CA PRO A 510 -2.98 19.06 -21.05
C PRO A 510 -3.36 17.65 -20.58
N LEU A 511 -2.41 16.72 -20.66
CA LEU A 511 -2.59 15.32 -20.29
C LEU A 511 -1.52 14.91 -19.28
N ALA A 512 -1.97 14.39 -18.14
CA ALA A 512 -1.15 13.78 -17.09
C ALA A 512 -1.44 12.28 -16.95
N LEU A 513 -0.54 11.55 -16.29
CA LEU A 513 -0.72 10.16 -15.93
C LEU A 513 -0.38 10.01 -14.44
N CYS A 514 -1.29 9.43 -13.64
CA CYS A 514 -1.18 9.39 -12.18
C CYS A 514 -1.34 7.99 -11.56
N GLY A 515 -1.51 6.93 -12.37
CA GLY A 515 -1.50 5.56 -11.88
C GLY A 515 -0.08 5.04 -11.61
N GLU A 516 0.01 3.82 -11.09
CA GLU A 516 1.29 3.18 -10.75
C GLU A 516 2.22 3.02 -11.95
N LEU A 517 1.67 2.88 -13.14
CA LEU A 517 2.43 2.83 -14.40
C LEU A 517 3.36 4.05 -14.58
N ALA A 518 3.00 5.23 -14.03
CA ALA A 518 3.81 6.44 -14.09
C ALA A 518 5.17 6.30 -13.40
N GLY A 519 5.27 5.43 -12.41
CA GLY A 519 6.49 5.17 -11.62
C GLY A 519 7.36 4.04 -12.18
N ARG A 520 6.87 3.31 -13.17
CA ARG A 520 7.59 2.18 -13.78
C ARG A 520 8.62 2.68 -14.78
N VAL A 521 9.90 2.59 -14.41
CA VAL A 521 11.03 3.10 -15.21
C VAL A 521 11.17 2.40 -16.57
N ASP A 522 10.80 1.14 -16.66
CA ASP A 522 10.84 0.32 -17.88
C ASP A 522 9.85 0.79 -18.98
N VAL A 523 8.71 1.37 -18.58
CA VAL A 523 7.71 1.88 -19.51
C VAL A 523 7.82 3.38 -19.80
N LEU A 524 8.66 4.12 -19.08
CA LEU A 524 8.85 5.57 -19.30
C LEU A 524 9.21 5.94 -20.75
N PRO A 525 10.10 5.21 -21.45
CA PRO A 525 10.38 5.50 -22.86
C PRO A 525 9.12 5.44 -23.72
N PHE A 526 8.25 4.45 -23.51
CA PHE A 526 6.97 4.35 -24.22
C PHE A 526 6.04 5.51 -23.87
N LEU A 527 5.86 5.83 -22.58
CA LEU A 527 4.98 6.92 -22.14
C LEU A 527 5.39 8.28 -22.70
N LEU A 528 6.69 8.55 -22.71
CA LEU A 528 7.22 9.79 -23.31
C LEU A 528 7.12 9.80 -24.83
N ALA A 529 7.33 8.65 -25.47
CA ALA A 529 7.21 8.51 -26.93
C ALA A 529 5.76 8.72 -27.42
N VAL A 530 4.76 8.26 -26.67
CA VAL A 530 3.35 8.54 -26.97
C VAL A 530 2.93 9.97 -26.62
N GLY A 531 3.80 10.76 -25.95
CA GLY A 531 3.60 12.19 -25.72
C GLY A 531 3.15 12.59 -24.33
N ILE A 532 3.13 11.70 -23.34
CA ILE A 532 2.90 12.08 -21.93
C ILE A 532 4.01 13.04 -21.48
N ARG A 533 3.64 14.16 -20.84
CA ARG A 533 4.57 15.21 -20.38
C ARG A 533 4.36 15.57 -18.91
N SER A 534 3.43 14.92 -18.23
CA SER A 534 3.21 15.07 -16.79
C SER A 534 2.97 13.68 -16.18
N LEU A 535 3.87 13.29 -15.29
CA LEU A 535 3.85 12.00 -14.58
C LEU A 535 3.66 12.28 -13.09
N SER A 536 2.65 11.70 -12.47
CA SER A 536 2.41 11.83 -11.03
C SER A 536 2.64 10.50 -10.34
N VAL A 537 3.62 10.46 -9.45
CA VAL A 537 4.15 9.23 -8.84
C VAL A 537 4.16 9.34 -7.32
N ALA A 538 4.34 8.21 -6.62
CA ALA A 538 4.57 8.25 -5.18
C ALA A 538 5.81 9.11 -4.85
N PRO A 539 5.80 9.91 -3.78
CA PRO A 539 6.88 10.84 -3.46
C PRO A 539 8.29 10.23 -3.47
N PRO A 540 8.52 9.01 -2.95
CA PRO A 540 9.84 8.38 -2.99
C PRO A 540 10.36 8.05 -4.40
N LEU A 541 9.48 7.94 -5.40
CA LEU A 541 9.84 7.60 -6.79
C LEU A 541 10.23 8.83 -7.62
N VAL A 542 9.90 10.04 -7.17
CA VAL A 542 10.17 11.28 -7.90
C VAL A 542 11.64 11.41 -8.36
N PRO A 543 12.66 11.19 -7.49
CA PRO A 543 14.04 11.30 -7.90
C PRO A 543 14.43 10.32 -9.01
N THR A 544 14.00 9.06 -8.87
CA THR A 544 14.31 7.99 -9.83
C THR A 544 13.64 8.24 -11.18
N VAL A 545 12.38 8.67 -11.19
CA VAL A 545 11.66 9.00 -12.43
C VAL A 545 12.31 10.20 -13.13
N LYS A 546 12.64 11.27 -12.40
CA LYS A 546 13.36 12.42 -12.96
C LYS A 546 14.73 12.03 -13.53
N TRP A 547 15.46 11.18 -12.80
CA TRP A 547 16.75 10.66 -13.25
C TRP A 547 16.61 9.86 -14.53
N THR A 548 15.65 8.94 -14.60
CA THR A 548 15.41 8.10 -15.78
C THR A 548 15.00 8.94 -16.99
N VAL A 549 14.10 9.92 -16.82
CA VAL A 549 13.72 10.84 -17.91
C VAL A 549 14.95 11.53 -18.52
N ARG A 550 15.90 11.96 -17.69
CA ARG A 550 17.15 12.61 -18.15
C ARG A 550 18.09 11.68 -18.92
N GLN A 551 17.90 10.35 -18.84
CA GLN A 551 18.69 9.37 -19.59
C GLN A 551 18.00 8.94 -20.90
N ILE A 552 16.73 9.30 -21.11
CA ILE A 552 15.96 8.88 -22.29
C ILE A 552 16.25 9.80 -23.47
N ARG A 553 16.38 9.19 -24.66
CA ARG A 553 16.36 9.86 -25.96
C ARG A 553 15.14 9.34 -26.73
N LEU A 554 14.29 10.25 -27.20
CA LEU A 554 13.03 9.92 -27.88
C LEU A 554 13.18 9.84 -29.41
N LYS A 555 14.22 10.45 -29.97
CA LYS A 555 14.50 10.49 -31.42
C LYS A 555 15.80 9.75 -31.77
#